data_b606238700a7db94fce6e1a1fe9d9dfa
#
_entry.id   b606238700a7db94fce6e1a1fe9d9dfa
#
_cell.length_a   1.000
_cell.length_b   1.000
_cell.length_c   1.000
_cell.angle_alpha   90.00
_cell.angle_beta   90.00
_cell.angle_gamma   90.00
#
_symmetry.space_group_name_H-M   'P 1'
#
loop_
_entity.id
_entity.type
_entity.pdbx_description
1 polymer ?
#
loop_
_entity_poly.entity_id
_entity_poly.type
_entity_poly.pdbx_seq_one_letter_code
_entity_poly.pdbx_strand_id
1 'polypeptide(L)'
;MDPEKVTPLVAYAYVNSERWADVPIVGTDAAGNTSYYPEQMILAAPDVIFCTATSGEADDIQAKTNIPVVAVSQGTLFGKDFEQSLRIIGEVCGVSDRAEEVISYINDSLAELSELASKVPEEEKPTVLPAAATFKGVHGIEGIRMNDPVMRSVGANNVADDGTGVKSSVIIDKEQIISWDPDYIFLDSGGVALVRQDYAERPDYYALLKAYNEGHIYQYPSSTAYYDNMEISLANCYYVGSILYPEAFAGIDINAKANEIFKFFLGVDDYLSVLEGIDSGYGEVMLG
;
A
#
# COMPACT_ATOMS: atom_id res chain seq x y z
N MET A 1 -0.10 -14.17 17.75
CA MET A 1 -0.21 -12.70 17.50
C MET A 1 -1.23 -12.15 18.47
N ASP A 2 -1.03 -10.96 19.03
CA ASP A 2 -2.01 -10.34 19.92
C ASP A 2 -3.06 -9.59 19.06
N PRO A 3 -4.30 -10.08 18.96
CA PRO A 3 -5.32 -9.50 18.08
C PRO A 3 -5.63 -8.03 18.38
N GLU A 4 -5.50 -7.60 19.65
CA GLU A 4 -5.78 -6.22 20.08
C GLU A 4 -4.72 -5.22 19.60
N LYS A 5 -3.58 -5.71 19.08
CA LYS A 5 -2.46 -4.87 18.60
C LYS A 5 -2.33 -4.83 17.08
N VAL A 6 -3.19 -5.56 16.36
CA VAL A 6 -3.17 -5.56 14.90
C VAL A 6 -3.97 -4.38 14.37
N THR A 7 -3.30 -3.49 13.67
CA THR A 7 -3.99 -2.36 13.03
C THR A 7 -4.78 -2.81 11.81
N PRO A 8 -5.98 -2.24 11.56
CA PRO A 8 -6.72 -2.47 10.32
C PRO A 8 -5.95 -2.11 9.03
N LEU A 9 -4.90 -1.29 9.14
CA LEU A 9 -4.04 -0.95 7.99
C LEU A 9 -3.14 -2.11 7.53
N VAL A 10 -3.06 -3.21 8.30
CA VAL A 10 -2.48 -4.48 7.87
C VAL A 10 -3.64 -5.46 7.69
N ALA A 11 -4.43 -5.23 6.66
CA ALA A 11 -5.77 -5.77 6.51
C ALA A 11 -5.84 -7.30 6.61
N TYR A 12 -4.97 -8.01 5.90
CA TYR A 12 -4.95 -9.48 5.94
C TYR A 12 -4.63 -10.04 7.34
N ALA A 13 -3.70 -9.42 8.06
CA ALA A 13 -3.39 -9.81 9.44
C ALA A 13 -4.54 -9.46 10.41
N TYR A 14 -5.21 -8.31 10.18
CA TYR A 14 -6.33 -7.88 11.00
C TYR A 14 -7.51 -8.85 10.92
N VAL A 15 -7.96 -9.20 9.73
CA VAL A 15 -9.11 -10.11 9.55
C VAL A 15 -8.82 -11.55 10.00
N ASN A 16 -7.55 -11.95 10.05
CA ASN A 16 -7.12 -13.29 10.50
C ASN A 16 -6.55 -13.28 11.94
N SER A 17 -6.60 -12.15 12.65
CA SER A 17 -5.93 -11.99 13.94
C SER A 17 -6.39 -13.00 14.99
N GLU A 18 -7.70 -13.25 15.10
CA GLU A 18 -8.25 -14.26 16.01
C GLU A 18 -7.79 -15.68 15.62
N ARG A 19 -7.83 -16.00 14.31
CA ARG A 19 -7.37 -17.30 13.80
C ARG A 19 -5.90 -17.55 14.10
N TRP A 20 -5.08 -16.50 14.16
CA TRP A 20 -3.64 -16.60 14.39
C TRP A 20 -3.21 -16.31 15.83
N ALA A 21 -4.16 -16.05 16.73
CA ALA A 21 -3.85 -15.73 18.13
C ALA A 21 -2.95 -16.79 18.81
N ASP A 22 -3.25 -18.06 18.56
CA ASP A 22 -2.53 -19.21 19.16
C ASP A 22 -1.37 -19.73 18.28
N VAL A 23 -1.12 -19.11 17.11
CA VAL A 23 -0.01 -19.53 16.24
C VAL A 23 1.32 -19.11 16.85
N PRO A 24 2.31 -20.03 17.00
CA PRO A 24 3.62 -19.71 17.57
C PRO A 24 4.33 -18.58 16.79
N ILE A 25 4.97 -17.67 17.52
CA ILE A 25 5.84 -16.66 16.92
C ILE A 25 7.19 -17.31 16.62
N VAL A 26 7.53 -17.41 15.35
CA VAL A 26 8.76 -18.05 14.85
C VAL A 26 9.83 -17.07 14.40
N GLY A 27 9.56 -15.79 14.54
CA GLY A 27 10.49 -14.70 14.20
C GLY A 27 9.88 -13.34 14.47
N THR A 28 10.69 -12.31 14.30
CA THR A 28 10.25 -10.91 14.33
C THR A 28 10.86 -10.17 13.14
N ASP A 29 10.11 -9.21 12.62
CA ASP A 29 10.60 -8.23 11.68
C ASP A 29 10.24 -6.84 12.21
N ALA A 30 11.25 -6.10 12.63
CA ALA A 30 11.08 -4.78 13.20
C ALA A 30 12.00 -3.78 12.49
N ALA A 31 11.43 -2.84 11.77
CA ALA A 31 12.15 -1.76 11.10
C ALA A 31 13.31 -2.24 10.20
N GLY A 32 13.13 -3.37 9.51
CA GLY A 32 14.13 -3.95 8.62
C GLY A 32 15.22 -4.75 9.35
N ASN A 33 14.97 -5.14 10.60
CA ASN A 33 15.84 -6.02 11.36
C ASN A 33 15.09 -7.33 11.63
N THR A 34 15.20 -8.28 10.71
CA THR A 34 14.53 -9.59 10.78
C THR A 34 15.31 -10.54 11.66
N SER A 35 14.63 -11.20 12.58
CA SER A 35 15.20 -12.25 13.44
C SER A 35 14.37 -13.52 13.33
N TYR A 36 15.03 -14.63 13.12
CA TYR A 36 14.44 -15.96 13.04
C TYR A 36 14.68 -16.75 14.32
N TYR A 37 13.69 -17.52 14.78
CA TYR A 37 13.76 -18.33 15.99
C TYR A 37 13.71 -19.84 15.63
N PRO A 38 14.84 -20.46 15.26
CA PRO A 38 14.86 -21.85 14.78
C PRO A 38 14.25 -22.85 15.77
N GLU A 39 14.46 -22.65 17.06
CA GLU A 39 13.88 -23.53 18.11
C GLU A 39 12.34 -23.47 18.10
N GLN A 40 11.77 -22.28 17.91
CA GLN A 40 10.32 -22.09 17.82
C GLN A 40 9.77 -22.68 16.51
N MET A 41 10.53 -22.58 15.42
CA MET A 41 10.18 -23.22 14.14
C MET A 41 10.13 -24.75 14.28
N ILE A 42 11.13 -25.34 14.94
CA ILE A 42 11.15 -26.79 15.20
C ILE A 42 9.95 -27.20 16.06
N LEU A 43 9.63 -26.44 17.12
CA LEU A 43 8.46 -26.71 17.97
C LEU A 43 7.13 -26.57 17.23
N ALA A 44 7.02 -25.60 16.32
CA ALA A 44 5.85 -25.41 15.48
C ALA A 44 5.67 -26.54 14.45
N ALA A 45 6.78 -27.22 14.09
CA ALA A 45 6.84 -28.36 13.19
C ALA A 45 6.07 -28.15 11.85
N PRO A 46 6.28 -27.06 11.12
CA PRO A 46 5.63 -26.87 9.83
C PRO A 46 6.23 -27.80 8.76
N ASP A 47 5.47 -28.11 7.71
CA ASP A 47 5.94 -28.89 6.57
C ASP A 47 6.93 -28.10 5.69
N VAL A 48 6.80 -26.76 5.67
CA VAL A 48 7.63 -25.84 4.87
C VAL A 48 7.70 -24.46 5.53
N ILE A 49 8.84 -23.79 5.38
CA ILE A 49 9.04 -22.39 5.79
C ILE A 49 9.17 -21.54 4.54
N PHE A 50 8.35 -20.51 4.42
CA PHE A 50 8.54 -19.44 3.43
C PHE A 50 9.27 -18.27 4.08
N CYS A 51 10.22 -17.67 3.36
CA CYS A 51 10.92 -16.48 3.82
C CYS A 51 11.31 -15.57 2.64
N THR A 52 11.55 -14.31 2.94
CA THR A 52 12.12 -13.32 2.00
C THR A 52 13.62 -13.13 2.21
N ALA A 53 14.25 -14.04 2.93
CA ALA A 53 15.67 -14.03 3.23
C ALA A 53 16.54 -14.25 1.97
N THR A 54 17.81 -13.88 2.06
CA THR A 54 18.79 -14.25 1.06
C THR A 54 18.95 -15.77 1.00
N SER A 55 19.46 -16.30 -0.11
CA SER A 55 19.69 -17.76 -0.25
C SER A 55 20.55 -18.32 0.88
N GLY A 56 21.61 -17.61 1.29
CA GLY A 56 22.47 -18.05 2.39
C GLY A 56 21.77 -18.09 3.74
N GLU A 57 20.88 -17.15 4.02
CA GLU A 57 20.06 -17.16 5.25
C GLU A 57 18.99 -18.25 5.21
N ALA A 58 18.40 -18.50 4.04
CA ALA A 58 17.44 -19.60 3.86
C ALA A 58 18.11 -20.96 4.09
N ASP A 59 19.31 -21.16 3.54
CA ASP A 59 20.13 -22.37 3.75
C ASP A 59 20.48 -22.56 5.25
N ASP A 60 20.83 -21.47 5.94
CA ASP A 60 21.12 -21.48 7.39
C ASP A 60 19.89 -21.88 8.23
N ILE A 61 18.73 -21.31 7.91
CA ILE A 61 17.46 -21.67 8.56
C ILE A 61 17.15 -23.15 8.32
N GLN A 62 17.26 -23.63 7.09
CA GLN A 62 17.03 -25.03 6.74
C GLN A 62 18.00 -25.96 7.47
N ALA A 63 19.29 -25.61 7.53
CA ALA A 63 20.30 -26.42 8.23
C ALA A 63 20.04 -26.50 9.74
N LYS A 64 19.57 -25.40 10.35
CA LYS A 64 19.27 -25.35 11.80
C LYS A 64 17.98 -26.05 12.18
N THR A 65 16.98 -26.03 11.31
CA THR A 65 15.64 -26.54 11.61
C THR A 65 15.39 -27.95 11.06
N ASN A 66 16.12 -28.34 10.02
CA ASN A 66 15.87 -29.51 9.20
C ASN A 66 14.44 -29.52 8.57
N ILE A 67 13.87 -28.33 8.33
CA ILE A 67 12.58 -28.13 7.68
C ILE A 67 12.87 -27.51 6.31
N PRO A 68 12.20 -27.94 5.22
CA PRO A 68 12.37 -27.32 3.91
C PRO A 68 12.10 -25.81 3.94
N VAL A 69 12.97 -25.01 3.34
CA VAL A 69 12.84 -23.56 3.26
C VAL A 69 12.71 -23.14 1.81
N VAL A 70 11.70 -22.35 1.52
CA VAL A 70 11.45 -21.74 0.20
C VAL A 70 11.63 -20.23 0.31
N ALA A 71 12.71 -19.73 -0.28
CA ALA A 71 12.94 -18.29 -0.39
C ALA A 71 12.13 -17.74 -1.56
N VAL A 72 11.34 -16.70 -1.28
CA VAL A 72 10.55 -15.95 -2.27
C VAL A 72 10.94 -14.48 -2.23
N SER A 73 10.73 -13.76 -3.32
CA SER A 73 10.84 -12.30 -3.31
C SER A 73 9.63 -11.70 -2.61
N GLN A 74 9.84 -10.66 -1.81
CA GLN A 74 8.72 -9.83 -1.34
C GLN A 74 8.00 -9.19 -2.54
N GLY A 75 8.74 -8.97 -3.61
CA GLY A 75 8.25 -8.43 -4.86
C GLY A 75 8.09 -6.91 -4.84
N THR A 76 7.87 -6.40 -6.04
CA THR A 76 7.47 -5.01 -6.25
C THR A 76 5.95 -4.96 -6.31
N LEU A 77 5.33 -3.97 -5.69
CA LEU A 77 3.88 -3.78 -5.77
C LEU A 77 3.44 -3.78 -7.24
N PHE A 78 2.52 -4.68 -7.60
CA PHE A 78 2.05 -4.94 -8.96
C PHE A 78 3.14 -5.46 -9.94
N GLY A 79 4.26 -5.96 -9.44
CA GLY A 79 5.38 -6.42 -10.24
C GLY A 79 5.33 -7.91 -10.60
N LYS A 80 6.09 -8.30 -11.64
CA LYS A 80 6.22 -9.70 -12.08
C LYS A 80 6.94 -10.59 -11.07
N ASP A 81 7.81 -10.02 -10.25
CA ASP A 81 8.49 -10.69 -9.15
C ASP A 81 7.52 -11.09 -8.03
N PHE A 82 6.51 -10.25 -7.74
CA PHE A 82 5.40 -10.60 -6.85
C PHE A 82 4.56 -11.75 -7.42
N GLU A 83 4.18 -11.69 -8.70
CA GLU A 83 3.45 -12.77 -9.36
C GLU A 83 4.22 -14.10 -9.29
N GLN A 84 5.54 -14.06 -9.52
CA GLN A 84 6.39 -15.25 -9.43
C GLN A 84 6.37 -15.87 -8.03
N SER A 85 6.43 -15.03 -7.00
CA SER A 85 6.35 -15.50 -5.62
C SER A 85 5.00 -16.13 -5.29
N LEU A 86 3.91 -15.55 -5.78
CA LEU A 86 2.57 -16.15 -5.64
C LEU A 86 2.48 -17.52 -6.31
N ARG A 87 3.05 -17.69 -7.52
CA ARG A 87 3.08 -18.98 -8.22
C ARG A 87 3.86 -20.03 -7.43
N ILE A 88 5.04 -19.67 -6.92
CA ILE A 88 5.86 -20.56 -6.09
C ILE A 88 5.08 -20.99 -4.84
N ILE A 89 4.48 -20.04 -4.13
CA ILE A 89 3.67 -20.34 -2.93
C ILE A 89 2.48 -21.22 -3.29
N GLY A 90 1.78 -20.89 -4.38
CA GLY A 90 0.63 -21.64 -4.86
C GLY A 90 0.96 -23.08 -5.21
N GLU A 91 2.10 -23.32 -5.87
CA GLU A 91 2.58 -24.66 -6.22
C GLU A 91 2.96 -25.47 -4.97
N VAL A 92 3.75 -24.89 -4.09
CA VAL A 92 4.20 -25.55 -2.85
C VAL A 92 3.03 -25.88 -1.92
N CYS A 93 2.05 -24.98 -1.81
CA CYS A 93 0.85 -25.18 -0.98
C CYS A 93 -0.27 -25.98 -1.67
N GLY A 94 -0.12 -26.34 -2.95
CA GLY A 94 -1.14 -27.05 -3.71
C GLY A 94 -2.41 -26.21 -4.02
N VAL A 95 -2.25 -24.88 -4.12
CA VAL A 95 -3.33 -23.90 -4.38
C VAL A 95 -3.01 -23.01 -5.59
N SER A 96 -2.40 -23.58 -6.61
CA SER A 96 -1.98 -22.87 -7.83
C SER A 96 -3.13 -22.13 -8.52
N ASP A 97 -4.33 -22.74 -8.56
CA ASP A 97 -5.52 -22.11 -9.17
C ASP A 97 -5.85 -20.78 -8.46
N ARG A 98 -5.76 -20.75 -7.12
CA ARG A 98 -6.00 -19.51 -6.36
C ARG A 98 -4.90 -18.47 -6.60
N ALA A 99 -3.65 -18.88 -6.73
CA ALA A 99 -2.55 -18.00 -7.05
C ALA A 99 -2.76 -17.32 -8.42
N GLU A 100 -3.13 -18.09 -9.45
CA GLU A 100 -3.42 -17.52 -10.78
C GLU A 100 -4.69 -16.65 -10.79
N GLU A 101 -5.70 -16.99 -10.01
CA GLU A 101 -6.90 -16.16 -9.84
C GLU A 101 -6.54 -14.79 -9.25
N VAL A 102 -5.69 -14.74 -8.21
CA VAL A 102 -5.22 -13.49 -7.61
C VAL A 102 -4.39 -12.67 -8.60
N ILE A 103 -3.47 -13.31 -9.32
CA ILE A 103 -2.65 -12.66 -10.34
C ILE A 103 -3.52 -12.07 -11.46
N SER A 104 -4.50 -12.85 -11.94
CA SER A 104 -5.43 -12.40 -12.99
C SER A 104 -6.24 -11.21 -12.52
N TYR A 105 -6.82 -11.28 -11.31
CA TYR A 105 -7.61 -10.19 -10.75
C TYR A 105 -6.82 -8.88 -10.67
N ILE A 106 -5.56 -8.93 -10.21
CA ILE A 106 -4.68 -7.76 -10.16
C ILE A 106 -4.42 -7.21 -11.56
N ASN A 107 -4.02 -8.08 -12.50
CA ASN A 107 -3.69 -7.67 -13.86
C ASN A 107 -4.90 -7.11 -14.62
N ASP A 108 -6.08 -7.71 -14.45
CA ASP A 108 -7.33 -7.24 -15.07
C ASP A 108 -7.74 -5.87 -14.51
N SER A 109 -7.60 -5.67 -13.19
CA SER A 109 -7.84 -4.38 -12.55
C SER A 109 -6.87 -3.29 -13.04
N LEU A 110 -5.59 -3.61 -13.18
CA LEU A 110 -4.59 -2.66 -13.69
C LEU A 110 -4.84 -2.33 -15.18
N ALA A 111 -5.29 -3.31 -15.96
CA ALA A 111 -5.68 -3.07 -17.35
C ALA A 111 -6.91 -2.17 -17.45
N GLU A 112 -7.95 -2.39 -16.62
CA GLU A 112 -9.13 -1.52 -16.53
C GLU A 112 -8.73 -0.09 -16.16
N LEU A 113 -7.90 0.10 -15.13
CA LEU A 113 -7.40 1.41 -14.71
C LEU A 113 -6.64 2.13 -15.83
N SER A 114 -5.75 1.41 -16.52
CA SER A 114 -5.01 1.94 -17.66
C SER A 114 -5.92 2.33 -18.83
N GLU A 115 -6.95 1.53 -19.13
CA GLU A 115 -7.93 1.85 -20.16
C GLU A 115 -8.71 3.11 -19.81
N LEU A 116 -9.18 3.23 -18.57
CA LEU A 116 -9.91 4.41 -18.09
C LEU A 116 -9.03 5.67 -18.17
N ALA A 117 -7.81 5.60 -17.66
CA ALA A 117 -6.87 6.71 -17.69
C ALA A 117 -6.45 7.12 -19.11
N SER A 118 -6.46 6.19 -20.07
CA SER A 118 -6.12 6.47 -21.48
C SER A 118 -7.17 7.32 -22.22
N LYS A 119 -8.38 7.45 -21.66
CA LYS A 119 -9.44 8.31 -22.20
C LYS A 119 -9.14 9.80 -21.99
N VAL A 120 -8.20 10.12 -21.10
CA VAL A 120 -7.79 11.50 -20.79
C VAL A 120 -6.50 11.80 -21.55
N PRO A 121 -6.48 12.84 -22.41
CA PRO A 121 -5.28 13.29 -23.09
C PRO A 121 -4.15 13.63 -22.11
N GLU A 122 -2.90 13.37 -22.47
CA GLU A 122 -1.76 13.55 -21.56
C GLU A 122 -1.61 15.00 -21.10
N GLU A 123 -1.90 15.94 -22.00
CA GLU A 123 -1.86 17.39 -21.74
C GLU A 123 -2.97 17.88 -20.79
N GLU A 124 -4.01 17.09 -20.56
CA GLU A 124 -5.11 17.40 -19.65
C GLU A 124 -4.96 16.74 -18.27
N LYS A 125 -3.96 15.88 -18.10
CA LYS A 125 -3.72 15.21 -16.81
C LYS A 125 -3.14 16.19 -15.80
N PRO A 126 -3.78 16.32 -14.61
CA PRO A 126 -3.28 17.21 -13.58
C PRO A 126 -1.98 16.68 -12.95
N THR A 127 -1.21 17.58 -12.36
CA THR A 127 -0.07 17.25 -11.55
C THR A 127 -0.49 16.79 -10.15
N VAL A 128 0.19 15.78 -9.62
CA VAL A 128 -0.15 15.20 -8.31
C VAL A 128 1.08 15.05 -7.42
N LEU A 129 0.86 15.06 -6.10
CA LEU A 129 1.87 14.73 -5.10
C LEU A 129 1.29 13.73 -4.09
N PRO A 130 1.77 12.49 -4.05
CA PRO A 130 1.51 11.57 -2.93
C PRO A 130 2.39 11.92 -1.74
N ALA A 131 1.77 12.43 -0.67
CA ALA A 131 2.44 13.00 0.50
C ALA A 131 1.98 12.34 1.82
N ALA A 132 2.51 12.81 2.94
CA ALA A 132 2.27 12.26 4.28
C ALA A 132 2.61 10.77 4.39
N ALA A 133 3.58 10.31 3.61
CA ALA A 133 3.91 8.90 3.44
C ALA A 133 4.34 8.23 4.74
N THR A 134 3.86 7.01 4.97
CA THR A 134 4.28 6.14 6.08
C THR A 134 5.46 5.27 5.62
N PHE A 135 6.65 5.50 6.19
CA PHE A 135 7.85 4.69 5.99
C PHE A 135 8.83 4.95 7.15
N LYS A 136 9.30 3.91 7.81
CA LYS A 136 10.13 4.04 9.04
C LYS A 136 9.52 5.00 10.06
N GLY A 137 8.20 5.02 10.17
CA GLY A 137 7.38 5.96 10.93
C GLY A 137 6.41 6.74 10.06
N VAL A 138 5.63 7.64 10.68
CA VAL A 138 4.69 8.53 9.99
C VAL A 138 5.35 9.88 9.75
N HIS A 139 5.01 10.52 8.63
CA HIS A 139 5.56 11.82 8.24
C HIS A 139 4.43 12.80 7.92
N GLY A 140 4.74 14.11 8.00
CA GLY A 140 3.87 15.18 7.54
C GLY A 140 3.90 15.32 6.02
N ILE A 141 3.50 16.50 5.52
CA ILE A 141 3.43 16.77 4.08
C ILE A 141 4.78 16.60 3.35
N GLU A 142 5.90 16.72 4.08
CA GLU A 142 7.27 16.57 3.59
C GLU A 142 7.66 15.10 3.30
N GLY A 143 6.93 14.13 3.83
CA GLY A 143 7.12 12.72 3.51
C GLY A 143 6.42 12.36 2.21
N ILE A 144 7.18 12.15 1.14
CA ILE A 144 6.62 11.94 -0.19
C ILE A 144 6.96 10.57 -0.77
N ARG A 145 6.16 10.13 -1.76
CA ARG A 145 6.40 8.93 -2.55
C ARG A 145 6.80 9.29 -3.97
N MET A 146 7.99 8.84 -4.35
CA MET A 146 8.50 8.92 -5.73
C MET A 146 8.18 7.63 -6.46
N ASN A 147 7.84 7.74 -7.73
CA ASN A 147 7.49 6.61 -8.59
C ASN A 147 6.43 5.68 -7.97
N ASP A 148 5.43 6.28 -7.33
CA ASP A 148 4.38 5.54 -6.61
C ASP A 148 3.57 4.67 -7.58
N PRO A 149 3.52 3.33 -7.38
CA PRO A 149 2.75 2.44 -8.23
C PRO A 149 1.25 2.77 -8.28
N VAL A 150 0.67 3.32 -7.21
CA VAL A 150 -0.74 3.75 -7.19
C VAL A 150 -0.95 4.88 -8.20
N MET A 151 -0.13 5.93 -8.16
CA MET A 151 -0.20 7.05 -9.12
C MET A 151 0.06 6.59 -10.55
N ARG A 152 1.05 5.72 -10.74
CA ARG A 152 1.41 5.19 -12.07
C ARG A 152 0.32 4.32 -12.69
N SER A 153 -0.44 3.55 -11.88
CA SER A 153 -1.51 2.68 -12.37
C SER A 153 -2.64 3.45 -13.06
N VAL A 154 -2.81 4.72 -12.72
CA VAL A 154 -3.78 5.63 -13.37
C VAL A 154 -3.11 6.65 -14.27
N GLY A 155 -1.82 6.49 -14.57
CA GLY A 155 -1.08 7.42 -15.43
C GLY A 155 -1.06 8.84 -14.90
N ALA A 156 -1.06 9.04 -13.58
CA ALA A 156 -1.02 10.35 -12.96
C ALA A 156 0.38 10.98 -13.09
N ASN A 157 0.42 12.29 -13.27
CA ASN A 157 1.65 13.08 -13.41
C ASN A 157 2.20 13.43 -12.02
N ASN A 158 2.92 12.48 -11.38
CA ASN A 158 3.51 12.71 -10.06
C ASN A 158 4.74 13.63 -10.17
N VAL A 159 4.66 14.83 -9.59
CA VAL A 159 5.73 15.85 -9.65
C VAL A 159 7.02 15.41 -8.93
N ALA A 160 6.96 14.38 -8.11
CA ALA A 160 8.09 13.84 -7.39
C ALA A 160 8.83 12.72 -8.14
N ASP A 161 8.34 12.27 -9.29
CA ASP A 161 8.95 11.17 -10.03
C ASP A 161 10.31 11.59 -10.60
N ASP A 162 11.32 10.73 -10.41
CA ASP A 162 12.70 10.95 -10.86
C ASP A 162 13.05 10.24 -12.18
N GLY A 163 12.05 9.61 -12.78
CA GLY A 163 12.20 8.87 -14.05
C GLY A 163 12.87 7.49 -13.93
N THR A 164 13.29 7.06 -12.73
CA THR A 164 13.90 5.73 -12.55
C THR A 164 12.84 4.62 -12.56
N GLY A 165 11.60 4.95 -12.23
CA GLY A 165 10.50 4.01 -12.05
C GLY A 165 10.62 3.14 -10.80
N VAL A 166 11.62 3.36 -9.97
CA VAL A 166 11.83 2.63 -8.72
C VAL A 166 11.10 3.35 -7.58
N LYS A 167 10.08 2.68 -7.00
CA LYS A 167 9.35 3.21 -5.84
C LYS A 167 10.30 3.56 -4.71
N SER A 168 10.20 4.76 -4.20
CA SER A 168 10.94 5.20 -3.01
C SER A 168 10.10 6.17 -2.18
N SER A 169 10.46 6.31 -0.90
CA SER A 169 9.86 7.29 -0.01
C SER A 169 10.96 8.09 0.65
N VAL A 170 10.83 9.41 0.61
CA VAL A 170 11.85 10.35 1.08
C VAL A 170 11.21 11.51 1.83
N ILE A 171 12.01 12.16 2.66
CA ILE A 171 11.66 13.45 3.28
C ILE A 171 12.31 14.54 2.43
N ILE A 172 11.54 15.54 2.04
CA ILE A 172 12.01 16.69 1.26
C ILE A 172 11.79 18.00 1.99
N ASP A 173 12.45 19.04 1.52
CA ASP A 173 12.19 20.38 2.01
C ASP A 173 10.82 20.87 1.51
N LYS A 174 10.08 21.52 2.39
CA LYS A 174 8.71 22.00 2.07
C LYS A 174 8.69 23.07 0.98
N GLU A 175 9.77 23.83 0.81
CA GLU A 175 9.96 24.77 -0.29
C GLU A 175 9.93 24.07 -1.66
N GLN A 176 10.36 22.81 -1.72
CA GLN A 176 10.30 22.04 -2.95
C GLN A 176 8.85 21.74 -3.34
N ILE A 177 7.95 21.50 -2.37
CA ILE A 177 6.52 21.31 -2.63
C ILE A 177 5.89 22.59 -3.21
N ILE A 178 6.26 23.76 -2.66
CA ILE A 178 5.83 25.06 -3.20
C ILE A 178 6.36 25.24 -4.63
N SER A 179 7.60 24.85 -4.89
CA SER A 179 8.20 24.96 -6.22
C SER A 179 7.55 24.07 -7.26
N TRP A 180 7.09 22.89 -6.85
CA TRP A 180 6.33 21.96 -7.71
C TRP A 180 4.88 22.41 -7.91
N ASP A 181 4.28 22.99 -6.87
CA ASP A 181 2.90 23.49 -6.80
C ASP A 181 1.89 22.54 -7.48
N PRO A 182 1.74 21.29 -6.97
CA PRO A 182 0.90 20.28 -7.60
C PRO A 182 -0.58 20.71 -7.59
N ASP A 183 -1.33 20.29 -8.63
CA ASP A 183 -2.76 20.51 -8.72
C ASP A 183 -3.55 19.73 -7.65
N TYR A 184 -3.08 18.53 -7.30
CA TYR A 184 -3.68 17.65 -6.30
C TYR A 184 -2.64 17.12 -5.32
N ILE A 185 -3.02 17.00 -4.05
CA ILE A 185 -2.21 16.34 -3.02
C ILE A 185 -3.02 15.19 -2.44
N PHE A 186 -2.44 13.99 -2.48
CA PHE A 186 -3.01 12.80 -1.86
C PHE A 186 -2.22 12.45 -0.61
N LEU A 187 -2.86 12.47 0.55
CA LEU A 187 -2.26 12.19 1.84
C LEU A 187 -2.48 10.73 2.23
N ASP A 188 -1.40 10.05 2.56
CA ASP A 188 -1.47 8.78 3.29
C ASP A 188 -2.12 9.04 4.66
N SER A 189 -3.21 8.33 4.98
CA SER A 189 -4.00 8.54 6.19
C SER A 189 -3.17 8.46 7.47
N GLY A 190 -2.10 7.68 7.48
CA GLY A 190 -1.20 7.56 8.63
C GLY A 190 -0.50 8.88 9.00
N GLY A 191 -0.31 9.79 8.05
CA GLY A 191 0.37 11.08 8.27
C GLY A 191 -0.57 12.29 8.39
N VAL A 192 -1.87 12.15 8.14
CA VAL A 192 -2.83 13.27 8.12
C VAL A 192 -2.84 14.07 9.44
N ALA A 193 -2.71 13.38 10.57
CA ALA A 193 -2.66 14.06 11.88
C ALA A 193 -1.46 15.02 11.98
N LEU A 194 -0.30 14.65 11.44
CA LEU A 194 0.88 15.50 11.41
C LEU A 194 0.70 16.69 10.44
N VAL A 195 0.04 16.46 9.30
CA VAL A 195 -0.30 17.55 8.36
C VAL A 195 -1.24 18.56 9.03
N ARG A 196 -2.27 18.11 9.75
CA ARG A 196 -3.17 19.00 10.50
C ARG A 196 -2.46 19.77 11.61
N GLN A 197 -1.55 19.13 12.33
CA GLN A 197 -0.73 19.81 13.34
C GLN A 197 0.16 20.86 12.70
N ASP A 198 0.84 20.53 11.62
CA ASP A 198 1.71 21.47 10.89
C ASP A 198 0.92 22.66 10.32
N TYR A 199 -0.30 22.40 9.80
CA TYR A 199 -1.19 23.46 9.35
C TYR A 199 -1.57 24.43 10.49
N ALA A 200 -1.89 23.90 11.67
CA ALA A 200 -2.23 24.76 12.82
C ALA A 200 -1.07 25.69 13.23
N GLU A 201 0.17 25.23 13.04
CA GLU A 201 1.37 26.01 13.35
C GLU A 201 1.77 26.98 12.21
N ARG A 202 1.50 26.60 10.95
CA ARG A 202 1.98 27.31 9.76
C ARG A 202 0.93 27.42 8.64
N PRO A 203 -0.24 28.01 8.91
CA PRO A 203 -1.31 28.12 7.89
C PRO A 203 -0.86 28.90 6.65
N ASP A 204 0.03 29.89 6.82
CA ASP A 204 0.55 30.69 5.71
C ASP A 204 1.35 29.88 4.68
N TYR A 205 2.00 28.76 5.11
CA TYR A 205 2.66 27.85 4.19
C TYR A 205 1.66 27.18 3.25
N TYR A 206 0.57 26.65 3.81
CA TYR A 206 -0.46 25.96 3.03
C TYR A 206 -1.19 26.90 2.10
N ALA A 207 -1.39 28.16 2.48
CA ALA A 207 -1.97 29.18 1.63
C ALA A 207 -1.16 29.49 0.36
N LEU A 208 0.09 29.04 0.28
CA LEU A 208 0.92 29.15 -0.93
C LEU A 208 0.66 28.02 -1.93
N LEU A 209 0.01 26.92 -1.51
CA LEU A 209 -0.20 25.74 -2.33
C LEU A 209 -1.52 25.85 -3.11
N LYS A 210 -1.46 25.66 -4.43
CA LYS A 210 -2.64 25.63 -5.31
C LYS A 210 -3.65 24.58 -4.83
N ALA A 211 -3.21 23.36 -4.56
CA ALA A 211 -4.07 22.28 -4.12
C ALA A 211 -4.84 22.61 -2.83
N TYR A 212 -4.26 23.38 -1.90
CA TYR A 212 -4.95 23.85 -0.70
C TYR A 212 -6.04 24.89 -1.04
N ASN A 213 -5.70 25.86 -1.88
CA ASN A 213 -6.62 26.96 -2.22
C ASN A 213 -7.82 26.48 -3.07
N GLU A 214 -7.66 25.41 -3.82
CA GLU A 214 -8.69 24.82 -4.70
C GLU A 214 -9.47 23.68 -4.02
N GLY A 215 -9.12 23.27 -2.77
CA GLY A 215 -9.76 22.16 -2.07
C GLY A 215 -9.35 20.78 -2.61
N HIS A 216 -8.19 20.68 -3.24
CA HIS A 216 -7.70 19.45 -3.88
C HIS A 216 -6.73 18.66 -2.98
N ILE A 217 -6.97 18.62 -1.69
CA ILE A 217 -6.24 17.78 -0.76
C ILE A 217 -7.16 16.62 -0.33
N TYR A 218 -6.73 15.41 -0.64
CA TYR A 218 -7.49 14.18 -0.37
C TYR A 218 -6.67 13.22 0.47
N GLN A 219 -7.34 12.36 1.25
CA GLN A 219 -6.69 11.23 1.90
C GLN A 219 -7.16 9.91 1.33
N TYR A 220 -6.30 8.90 1.44
CA TYR A 220 -6.60 7.50 1.20
C TYR A 220 -6.01 6.62 2.31
N PRO A 221 -6.55 5.39 2.53
CA PRO A 221 -6.01 4.45 3.51
C PRO A 221 -4.52 4.18 3.29
N SER A 222 -3.74 4.22 4.36
CA SER A 222 -2.32 3.85 4.30
C SER A 222 -2.17 2.39 3.85
N SER A 223 -1.50 2.18 2.74
CA SER A 223 -1.24 0.84 2.20
C SER A 223 0.13 0.28 2.57
N THR A 224 0.93 1.01 3.33
CA THR A 224 2.31 0.65 3.66
C THR A 224 2.56 0.47 5.15
N ALA A 225 1.50 0.20 5.93
CA ALA A 225 1.65 -0.20 7.31
C ALA A 225 2.40 -1.54 7.38
N TYR A 226 3.65 -1.51 7.83
CA TYR A 226 4.65 -2.59 7.86
C TYR A 226 5.08 -3.11 6.48
N TYR A 227 4.15 -3.43 5.59
CA TYR A 227 4.39 -3.96 4.23
C TYR A 227 3.46 -3.28 3.23
N ASP A 228 3.68 -3.50 1.93
CA ASP A 228 2.70 -3.13 0.92
C ASP A 228 1.46 -4.03 1.03
N ASN A 229 0.33 -3.44 1.39
CA ASN A 229 -0.96 -4.11 1.46
C ASN A 229 -1.63 -3.99 0.08
N MET A 230 -1.60 -5.08 -0.68
CA MET A 230 -2.00 -5.14 -2.09
C MET A 230 -3.44 -4.69 -2.30
N GLU A 231 -4.34 -5.17 -1.47
CA GLU A 231 -5.78 -4.88 -1.53
C GLU A 231 -6.07 -3.40 -1.29
N ILE A 232 -5.41 -2.78 -0.31
CA ILE A 232 -5.54 -1.35 -0.03
C ILE A 232 -4.95 -0.53 -1.18
N SER A 233 -3.77 -0.93 -1.67
CA SER A 233 -3.11 -0.24 -2.78
C SER A 233 -3.96 -0.28 -4.06
N LEU A 234 -4.56 -1.43 -4.38
CA LEU A 234 -5.39 -1.58 -5.57
C LEU A 234 -6.68 -0.75 -5.46
N ALA A 235 -7.33 -0.74 -4.30
CA ALA A 235 -8.50 0.10 -4.05
C ALA A 235 -8.14 1.60 -4.14
N ASN A 236 -6.97 2.01 -3.62
CA ASN A 236 -6.48 3.39 -3.75
C ASN A 236 -6.26 3.81 -5.21
N CYS A 237 -5.87 2.89 -6.11
CA CYS A 237 -5.74 3.21 -7.54
C CYS A 237 -7.08 3.67 -8.13
N TYR A 238 -8.17 2.97 -7.83
CA TYR A 238 -9.52 3.36 -8.30
C TYR A 238 -9.97 4.69 -7.70
N TYR A 239 -9.70 4.90 -6.40
CA TYR A 239 -10.03 6.17 -5.75
C TYR A 239 -9.26 7.34 -6.37
N VAL A 240 -7.95 7.24 -6.52
CA VAL A 240 -7.13 8.29 -7.15
C VAL A 240 -7.61 8.58 -8.57
N GLY A 241 -7.87 7.54 -9.37
CA GLY A 241 -8.39 7.70 -10.72
C GLY A 241 -9.73 8.43 -10.75
N SER A 242 -10.63 8.15 -9.84
CA SER A 242 -11.96 8.80 -9.78
C SER A 242 -11.88 10.28 -9.39
N ILE A 243 -10.90 10.68 -8.60
CA ILE A 243 -10.66 12.09 -8.25
C ILE A 243 -10.02 12.83 -9.42
N LEU A 244 -9.00 12.25 -10.04
CA LEU A 244 -8.26 12.92 -11.12
C LEU A 244 -9.04 12.97 -12.44
N TYR A 245 -9.84 11.94 -12.71
CA TYR A 245 -10.51 11.72 -14.00
C TYR A 245 -11.99 11.39 -13.84
N PRO A 246 -12.80 12.26 -13.20
CA PRO A 246 -14.17 11.95 -12.78
C PRO A 246 -15.07 11.51 -13.94
N GLU A 247 -14.90 12.07 -15.13
CA GLU A 247 -15.71 11.66 -16.31
C GLU A 247 -15.34 10.25 -16.78
N ALA A 248 -14.05 9.92 -16.81
CA ALA A 248 -13.59 8.60 -17.24
C ALA A 248 -13.99 7.49 -16.23
N PHE A 249 -14.09 7.82 -14.94
CA PHE A 249 -14.46 6.92 -13.85
C PHE A 249 -15.93 7.02 -13.44
N ALA A 250 -16.77 7.82 -14.10
CA ALA A 250 -18.18 8.07 -13.72
C ALA A 250 -19.06 6.81 -13.60
N GLY A 251 -18.66 5.71 -14.25
CA GLY A 251 -19.36 4.41 -14.15
C GLY A 251 -19.00 3.56 -12.95
N ILE A 252 -18.05 3.99 -12.11
CA ILE A 252 -17.51 3.21 -10.99
C ILE A 252 -17.95 3.83 -9.66
N ASP A 253 -18.71 3.07 -8.88
CA ASP A 253 -18.94 3.38 -7.46
C ASP A 253 -17.70 2.96 -6.67
N ILE A 254 -16.95 3.95 -6.18
CA ILE A 254 -15.65 3.72 -5.54
C ILE A 254 -15.76 2.92 -4.24
N ASN A 255 -16.79 3.18 -3.43
CA ASN A 255 -16.97 2.44 -2.19
C ASN A 255 -17.34 0.98 -2.47
N ALA A 256 -18.20 0.74 -3.46
CA ALA A 256 -18.54 -0.60 -3.88
C ALA A 256 -17.33 -1.33 -4.49
N LYS A 257 -16.52 -0.66 -5.32
CA LYS A 257 -15.31 -1.22 -5.92
C LYS A 257 -14.24 -1.55 -4.86
N ALA A 258 -14.01 -0.67 -3.90
CA ALA A 258 -13.10 -0.93 -2.79
C ALA A 258 -13.53 -2.15 -1.98
N ASN A 259 -14.81 -2.24 -1.62
CA ASN A 259 -15.35 -3.39 -0.90
C ASN A 259 -15.36 -4.69 -1.73
N GLU A 260 -15.54 -4.63 -3.06
CA GLU A 260 -15.35 -5.77 -3.97
C GLU A 260 -13.91 -6.29 -3.88
N ILE A 261 -12.92 -5.40 -3.97
CA ILE A 261 -11.50 -5.74 -3.85
C ILE A 261 -11.20 -6.35 -2.48
N PHE A 262 -11.63 -5.73 -1.40
CA PHE A 262 -11.44 -6.25 -0.05
C PHE A 262 -12.09 -7.62 0.14
N LYS A 263 -13.30 -7.82 -0.38
CA LYS A 263 -13.97 -9.13 -0.34
C LYS A 263 -13.19 -10.20 -1.07
N PHE A 264 -12.64 -9.87 -2.25
CA PHE A 264 -11.83 -10.81 -3.04
C PHE A 264 -10.56 -11.27 -2.31
N PHE A 265 -9.83 -10.34 -1.69
CA PHE A 265 -8.56 -10.62 -1.01
C PHE A 265 -8.74 -11.11 0.43
N LEU A 266 -9.65 -10.51 1.17
CA LEU A 266 -9.79 -10.70 2.61
C LEU A 266 -10.92 -11.67 2.98
N GLY A 267 -11.88 -11.88 2.08
CA GLY A 267 -13.07 -12.71 2.34
C GLY A 267 -14.11 -12.08 3.25
N VAL A 268 -14.03 -10.77 3.51
CA VAL A 268 -14.97 -10.04 4.38
C VAL A 268 -15.70 -8.97 3.57
N ASP A 269 -16.96 -8.74 3.94
CA ASP A 269 -17.76 -7.65 3.38
C ASP A 269 -17.49 -6.34 4.13
N ASP A 270 -17.63 -5.22 3.44
CA ASP A 270 -17.61 -3.87 4.03
C ASP A 270 -16.35 -3.51 4.86
N TYR A 271 -15.18 -3.93 4.37
CA TYR A 271 -13.92 -3.61 5.05
C TYR A 271 -13.58 -2.11 5.03
N LEU A 272 -14.10 -1.37 4.04
CA LEU A 272 -13.92 0.08 3.98
C LEU A 272 -14.46 0.76 5.25
N SER A 273 -15.61 0.33 5.78
CA SER A 273 -16.14 0.86 7.05
C SER A 273 -15.21 0.63 8.24
N VAL A 274 -14.43 -0.46 8.23
CA VAL A 274 -13.41 -0.71 9.26
C VAL A 274 -12.29 0.33 9.18
N LEU A 275 -11.84 0.67 7.97
CA LEU A 275 -10.83 1.70 7.75
C LEU A 275 -11.37 3.10 8.09
N GLU A 276 -12.61 3.41 7.74
CA GLU A 276 -13.30 4.64 8.13
C GLU A 276 -13.40 4.79 9.65
N GLY A 277 -13.66 3.69 10.36
CA GLY A 277 -13.73 3.65 11.82
C GLY A 277 -12.44 4.02 12.56
N ILE A 278 -11.32 4.07 11.85
CA ILE A 278 -10.02 4.55 12.35
C ILE A 278 -9.51 5.79 11.63
N ASP A 279 -10.42 6.61 11.08
CA ASP A 279 -10.12 7.83 10.33
C ASP A 279 -9.21 7.61 9.09
N SER A 280 -9.21 6.38 8.54
CA SER A 280 -8.39 6.00 7.38
C SER A 280 -9.24 5.69 6.14
N GLY A 281 -10.43 6.26 6.03
CA GLY A 281 -11.27 6.19 4.83
C GLY A 281 -10.80 7.13 3.72
N TYR A 282 -11.56 7.11 2.63
CA TYR A 282 -11.41 8.06 1.53
C TYR A 282 -12.09 9.39 1.86
N GLY A 283 -11.50 10.49 1.42
CA GLY A 283 -12.17 11.79 1.55
C GLY A 283 -11.27 12.99 1.29
N GLU A 284 -11.93 14.13 1.12
CA GLU A 284 -11.27 15.43 1.11
C GLU A 284 -10.77 15.78 2.53
N VAL A 285 -9.60 16.38 2.61
CA VAL A 285 -8.99 16.79 3.88
C VAL A 285 -9.13 18.30 4.04
N MET A 286 -10.10 18.69 4.87
CA MET A 286 -10.22 20.09 5.29
C MET A 286 -9.16 20.38 6.34
N LEU A 287 -8.28 21.36 6.06
CA LEU A 287 -7.21 21.78 6.96
C LEU A 287 -7.56 23.03 7.78
N GLY A 288 -8.68 23.67 7.51
CA GLY A 288 -9.10 24.91 8.17
C GLY A 288 -10.54 24.91 8.64
#